data_daec2b377d000cfa893c0ed25662f6a8
#
_entry.id   daec2b377d000cfa893c0ed25662f6a8
#
_cell.length_a   1.000
_cell.length_b   1.000
_cell.length_c   1.000
_cell.angle_alpha   90.00
_cell.angle_beta   90.00
_cell.angle_gamma   90.00
#
_symmetry.space_group_name_H-M   'P 1'
#
loop_
_entity.id
_entity.type
_entity.pdbx_description
1 polymer ?
#
loop_
_entity_poly.entity_id
_entity_poly.type
_entity_poly.pdbx_seq_one_letter_code
_entity_poly.pdbx_strand_id
1 'polypeptide(L)'
;MLRIKNKAAAQATFDEDYNVPDVKPDIGRLVQSKADVSMEEVRLSEGRALLKGTLNADLLYVGEKEGRIYSLSAKLPLDEMINLEGIEGGDKLCLKWEIEDLSVHMIHSRKLNIKAIVTFYAVVDELAVVELPVSAEDQEVSVKTEKVRLMSLRVHKKDTLRIKDDITLASNRPNVENLLWYMAEPRNLDLRPGENKLRVKGELAVFLLYTGYE
;
A
#
# COMPACT_ATOMS: atom_id res chain seq x y z
N MET A 1 -23.94 -5.09 13.66
CA MET A 1 -22.77 -5.99 13.70
C MET A 1 -21.99 -5.80 12.41
N LEU A 2 -20.66 -5.77 12.43
CA LEU A 2 -19.88 -5.81 11.21
C LEU A 2 -19.74 -7.27 10.74
N ARG A 3 -20.06 -7.53 9.47
CA ARG A 3 -19.98 -8.87 8.87
C ARG A 3 -19.17 -8.76 7.57
N ILE A 4 -18.32 -9.74 7.32
CA ILE A 4 -17.65 -9.87 6.03
C ILE A 4 -18.68 -10.37 5.02
N LYS A 5 -18.93 -9.58 3.98
CA LYS A 5 -19.85 -9.90 2.89
C LYS A 5 -19.16 -10.71 1.80
N ASN A 6 -17.91 -10.32 1.45
CA ASN A 6 -17.11 -11.02 0.46
C ASN A 6 -15.61 -10.86 0.73
N LYS A 7 -14.83 -11.82 0.24
CA LYS A 7 -13.36 -11.78 0.19
C LYS A 7 -12.90 -12.29 -1.15
N ALA A 8 -11.98 -11.61 -1.77
CA ALA A 8 -11.31 -12.05 -2.98
C ALA A 8 -9.85 -11.66 -2.98
N ALA A 9 -9.04 -12.40 -3.72
CA ALA A 9 -7.70 -12.01 -4.07
C ALA A 9 -7.58 -12.01 -5.60
N ALA A 10 -6.85 -11.04 -6.13
CA ALA A 10 -6.51 -10.95 -7.54
C ALA A 10 -5.02 -10.63 -7.67
N GLN A 11 -4.41 -11.11 -8.75
CA GLN A 11 -3.00 -10.93 -8.99
C GLN A 11 -2.80 -10.18 -10.31
N ALA A 12 -2.09 -9.05 -10.24
CA ALA A 12 -1.62 -8.32 -11.39
C ALA A 12 -0.18 -8.73 -11.71
N THR A 13 0.08 -9.01 -12.97
CA THR A 13 1.42 -9.33 -13.47
C THR A 13 1.87 -8.24 -14.43
N PHE A 14 3.02 -7.67 -14.14
CA PHE A 14 3.71 -6.71 -14.99
C PHE A 14 4.86 -7.42 -15.71
N ASP A 15 5.01 -7.18 -17.01
CA ASP A 15 6.15 -7.63 -17.84
C ASP A 15 6.36 -6.58 -18.92
N GLU A 16 7.06 -5.50 -18.56
CA GLU A 16 7.16 -4.30 -19.38
C GLU A 16 8.60 -3.93 -19.70
N ASP A 17 8.80 -3.55 -20.95
CA ASP A 17 10.06 -2.99 -21.41
C ASP A 17 10.10 -1.48 -21.14
N TYR A 18 11.14 -1.04 -20.45
CA TYR A 18 11.33 0.36 -20.07
C TYR A 18 12.58 0.95 -20.71
N ASN A 19 12.42 2.02 -21.46
CA ASN A 19 13.53 2.76 -22.06
C ASN A 19 14.11 3.77 -21.06
N VAL A 20 15.44 3.74 -20.88
CA VAL A 20 16.14 4.71 -20.05
C VAL A 20 16.05 6.09 -20.68
N PRO A 21 15.56 7.12 -19.97
CA PRO A 21 15.45 8.49 -20.49
C PRO A 21 16.82 9.04 -20.94
N ASP A 22 16.85 9.83 -22.01
CA ASP A 22 18.10 10.36 -22.61
C ASP A 22 18.93 11.21 -21.65
N VAL A 23 18.27 11.83 -20.66
CA VAL A 23 18.96 12.62 -19.61
C VAL A 23 19.70 11.77 -18.58
N LYS A 24 19.53 10.44 -18.62
CA LYS A 24 20.22 9.51 -17.72
C LYS A 24 21.36 8.81 -18.46
N PRO A 25 22.50 8.57 -17.78
CA PRO A 25 23.61 7.80 -18.35
C PRO A 25 23.23 6.35 -18.70
N ASP A 26 23.97 5.78 -19.61
CA ASP A 26 23.85 4.36 -19.98
C ASP A 26 24.13 3.47 -18.78
N ILE A 27 23.32 2.42 -18.63
CA ILE A 27 23.42 1.47 -17.52
C ILE A 27 24.56 0.49 -17.79
N GLY A 28 25.56 0.49 -16.92
CA GLY A 28 26.60 -0.55 -16.91
C GLY A 28 26.19 -1.75 -16.08
N ARG A 29 25.61 -1.53 -14.89
CA ARG A 29 25.20 -2.60 -13.97
C ARG A 29 24.10 -2.12 -13.04
N LEU A 30 23.05 -2.94 -12.87
CA LEU A 30 22.04 -2.76 -11.83
C LEU A 30 22.63 -3.10 -10.44
N VAL A 31 22.28 -2.30 -9.44
CA VAL A 31 22.74 -2.46 -8.06
C VAL A 31 21.60 -2.92 -7.17
N GLN A 32 20.45 -2.21 -7.22
CA GLN A 32 19.29 -2.43 -6.36
C GLN A 32 18.02 -2.05 -7.10
N SER A 33 16.94 -2.74 -6.79
CA SER A 33 15.58 -2.39 -7.22
C SER A 33 14.62 -2.49 -6.04
N LYS A 34 13.60 -1.65 -6.05
CA LYS A 34 12.41 -1.78 -5.20
C LYS A 34 11.19 -1.35 -6.01
N ALA A 35 10.02 -1.81 -5.60
CA ALA A 35 8.77 -1.31 -6.15
C ALA A 35 7.81 -0.89 -5.04
N ASP A 36 6.90 -0.02 -5.40
CA ASP A 36 5.78 0.42 -4.57
C ASP A 36 4.55 0.66 -5.45
N VAL A 37 3.36 0.40 -4.90
CA VAL A 37 2.09 0.63 -5.60
C VAL A 37 1.43 1.88 -5.05
N SER A 38 1.22 2.85 -5.93
CA SER A 38 0.43 4.05 -5.66
C SER A 38 -0.98 3.90 -6.22
N MET A 39 -1.98 3.74 -5.35
CA MET A 39 -3.38 3.67 -5.76
C MET A 39 -3.94 5.08 -5.97
N GLU A 40 -4.50 5.33 -7.16
CA GLU A 40 -5.11 6.61 -7.55
C GLU A 40 -6.62 6.56 -7.40
N GLU A 41 -7.23 5.47 -7.84
CA GLU A 41 -8.68 5.26 -7.78
C GLU A 41 -9.01 3.83 -7.36
N VAL A 42 -9.96 3.71 -6.44
CA VAL A 42 -10.58 2.43 -6.04
C VAL A 42 -12.08 2.64 -6.08
N ARG A 43 -12.75 2.00 -7.02
CA ARG A 43 -14.20 2.13 -7.21
C ARG A 43 -14.89 0.78 -7.07
N LEU A 44 -15.86 0.72 -6.15
CA LEU A 44 -16.81 -0.40 -6.10
C LEU A 44 -17.93 -0.19 -7.13
N SER A 45 -18.27 -1.24 -7.81
CA SER A 45 -19.43 -1.36 -8.69
C SER A 45 -20.12 -2.70 -8.39
N GLU A 46 -21.30 -2.93 -8.95
CA GLU A 46 -21.97 -4.21 -8.78
C GLU A 46 -21.07 -5.37 -9.19
N GLY A 47 -20.82 -6.27 -8.25
CA GLY A 47 -20.06 -7.50 -8.47
C GLY A 47 -18.55 -7.35 -8.65
N ARG A 48 -17.97 -6.14 -8.54
CA ARG A 48 -16.54 -5.91 -8.80
C ARG A 48 -15.95 -4.67 -8.15
N ALA A 49 -14.63 -4.69 -7.93
CA ALA A 49 -13.83 -3.52 -7.60
C ALA A 49 -12.89 -3.18 -8.77
N LEU A 50 -12.90 -1.91 -9.19
CA LEU A 50 -11.97 -1.38 -10.19
C LEU A 50 -10.83 -0.69 -9.47
N LEU A 51 -9.60 -1.03 -9.84
CA LEU A 51 -8.37 -0.52 -9.25
C LEU A 51 -7.57 0.20 -10.31
N LYS A 52 -7.28 1.48 -10.10
CA LYS A 52 -6.36 2.24 -10.95
C LYS A 52 -5.23 2.82 -10.12
N GLY A 53 -4.05 2.78 -10.68
CA GLY A 53 -2.87 3.27 -10.00
C GLY A 53 -1.61 3.13 -10.84
N THR A 54 -0.48 3.10 -10.15
CA THR A 54 0.84 3.01 -10.77
C THR A 54 1.73 2.12 -9.92
N LEU A 55 2.39 1.15 -10.54
CA LEU A 55 3.54 0.48 -9.95
C LEU A 55 4.78 1.34 -10.24
N ASN A 56 5.38 1.88 -9.18
CA ASN A 56 6.62 2.64 -9.25
C ASN A 56 7.78 1.69 -8.97
N ALA A 57 8.67 1.51 -9.94
CA ALA A 57 9.90 0.72 -9.77
C ALA A 57 11.10 1.68 -9.70
N ASP A 58 11.72 1.75 -8.54
CA ASP A 58 12.93 2.53 -8.30
C ASP A 58 14.17 1.66 -8.44
N LEU A 59 15.18 2.15 -9.11
CA LEU A 59 16.38 1.44 -9.47
C LEU A 59 17.61 2.25 -9.10
N LEU A 60 18.63 1.57 -8.57
CA LEU A 60 20.00 2.08 -8.49
C LEU A 60 20.86 1.33 -9.49
N TYR A 61 21.69 2.04 -10.21
CA TYR A 61 22.60 1.46 -11.18
C TYR A 61 23.94 2.20 -11.22
N VAL A 62 24.96 1.52 -11.71
CA VAL A 62 26.25 2.12 -12.02
C VAL A 62 26.24 2.49 -13.49
N GLY A 63 26.59 3.74 -13.81
CA GLY A 63 26.76 4.19 -15.19
C GLY A 63 27.92 3.50 -15.88
N GLU A 64 27.75 3.16 -17.17
CA GLU A 64 28.73 2.38 -17.94
C GLU A 64 30.07 3.07 -18.06
N LYS A 65 30.07 4.37 -18.35
CA LYS A 65 31.32 5.13 -18.63
C LYS A 65 31.95 5.73 -17.37
N GLU A 66 31.13 6.22 -16.46
CA GLU A 66 31.61 7.05 -15.36
C GLU A 66 31.83 6.26 -14.06
N GLY A 67 31.28 5.04 -13.97
CA GLY A 67 31.38 4.23 -12.76
C GLY A 67 30.65 4.80 -11.54
N ARG A 68 29.89 5.89 -11.72
CA ARG A 68 29.10 6.54 -10.66
C ARG A 68 27.75 5.85 -10.48
N ILE A 69 27.15 6.01 -9.28
CA ILE A 69 25.83 5.49 -8.98
C ILE A 69 24.76 6.53 -9.36
N TYR A 70 23.73 6.05 -10.01
CA TYR A 70 22.57 6.82 -10.44
C TYR A 70 21.28 6.16 -10.00
N SER A 71 20.23 6.94 -9.89
CA SER A 71 18.87 6.47 -9.66
C SER A 71 17.99 6.66 -10.88
N LEU A 72 17.03 5.74 -11.05
CA LEU A 72 16.03 5.76 -12.10
C LEU A 72 14.70 5.30 -11.49
N SER A 73 13.59 5.97 -11.83
CA SER A 73 12.24 5.56 -11.46
C SER A 73 11.43 5.28 -12.71
N ALA A 74 10.93 4.07 -12.84
CA ALA A 74 9.99 3.66 -13.87
C ALA A 74 8.56 3.64 -13.30
N LYS A 75 7.58 4.08 -14.10
CA LYS A 75 6.18 4.09 -13.73
C LYS A 75 5.42 3.19 -14.69
N LEU A 76 4.82 2.14 -14.17
CA LEU A 76 4.02 1.19 -14.93
C LEU A 76 2.55 1.35 -14.55
N PRO A 77 1.64 1.56 -15.53
CA PRO A 77 0.23 1.76 -15.23
C PRO A 77 -0.39 0.49 -14.66
N LEU A 78 -1.23 0.65 -13.66
CA LEU A 78 -2.05 -0.38 -13.05
C LEU A 78 -3.52 -0.10 -13.36
N ASP A 79 -4.18 -1.03 -14.04
CA ASP A 79 -5.63 -1.01 -14.28
C ASP A 79 -6.15 -2.43 -14.12
N GLU A 80 -6.71 -2.73 -12.95
CA GLU A 80 -7.10 -4.07 -12.55
C GLU A 80 -8.55 -4.14 -12.07
N MET A 81 -9.13 -5.32 -12.18
CA MET A 81 -10.50 -5.59 -11.75
C MET A 81 -10.56 -6.83 -10.88
N ILE A 82 -11.13 -6.68 -9.69
CA ILE A 82 -11.39 -7.80 -8.76
C ILE A 82 -12.88 -8.14 -8.79
N ASN A 83 -13.21 -9.38 -9.14
CA ASN A 83 -14.59 -9.85 -9.06
C ASN A 83 -14.98 -10.13 -7.61
N LEU A 84 -16.11 -9.58 -7.20
CA LEU A 84 -16.62 -9.61 -5.84
C LEU A 84 -18.14 -9.82 -5.90
N GLU A 85 -18.59 -11.06 -6.01
CA GLU A 85 -20.01 -11.38 -6.14
C GLU A 85 -20.84 -10.86 -4.96
N GLY A 86 -22.03 -10.36 -5.25
CA GLY A 86 -23.02 -9.93 -4.26
C GLY A 86 -22.71 -8.60 -3.57
N ILE A 87 -21.71 -7.83 -4.02
CA ILE A 87 -21.42 -6.50 -3.50
C ILE A 87 -22.19 -5.40 -4.22
N GLU A 88 -22.41 -4.31 -3.52
CA GLU A 88 -23.06 -3.08 -4.00
C GLU A 88 -22.11 -1.88 -3.87
N GLY A 89 -22.39 -0.80 -4.61
CA GLY A 89 -21.55 0.39 -4.59
C GLY A 89 -21.45 1.11 -3.24
N GLY A 90 -22.37 0.84 -2.31
CA GLY A 90 -22.37 1.40 -0.96
C GLY A 90 -21.63 0.58 0.09
N ASP A 91 -21.17 -0.63 -0.26
CA ASP A 91 -20.42 -1.49 0.64
C ASP A 91 -19.03 -0.92 0.97
N LYS A 92 -18.43 -1.40 2.06
CA LYS A 92 -17.11 -0.92 2.51
C LYS A 92 -16.01 -1.88 2.07
N LEU A 93 -15.15 -1.42 1.17
CA LEU A 93 -13.99 -2.16 0.74
C LEU A 93 -12.77 -1.83 1.63
N CYS A 94 -12.13 -2.87 2.15
CA CYS A 94 -10.79 -2.84 2.68
C CYS A 94 -9.87 -3.53 1.66
N LEU A 95 -8.97 -2.77 1.03
CA LEU A 95 -8.01 -3.24 0.06
C LEU A 95 -6.61 -3.23 0.67
N LYS A 96 -5.90 -4.33 0.52
CA LYS A 96 -4.47 -4.48 0.82
C LYS A 96 -3.79 -5.06 -0.41
N TRP A 97 -2.51 -4.80 -0.55
CA TRP A 97 -1.69 -5.39 -1.61
C TRP A 97 -0.31 -5.74 -1.09
N GLU A 98 0.30 -6.68 -1.79
CA GLU A 98 1.65 -7.15 -1.53
C GLU A 98 2.36 -7.35 -2.87
N ILE A 99 3.60 -6.89 -2.96
CA ILE A 99 4.47 -7.17 -4.10
C ILE A 99 5.18 -8.47 -3.79
N GLU A 100 4.78 -9.55 -4.46
CA GLU A 100 5.31 -10.89 -4.22
C GLU A 100 6.65 -11.10 -4.90
N ASP A 101 6.83 -10.50 -6.07
CA ASP A 101 8.07 -10.57 -6.83
C ASP A 101 8.35 -9.27 -7.58
N LEU A 102 9.61 -8.93 -7.67
CA LEU A 102 10.14 -7.87 -8.51
C LEU A 102 11.46 -8.31 -9.11
N SER A 103 11.52 -8.42 -10.42
CA SER A 103 12.75 -8.68 -11.13
C SER A 103 12.97 -7.66 -12.23
N VAL A 104 14.21 -7.16 -12.32
CA VAL A 104 14.61 -6.18 -13.33
C VAL A 104 15.82 -6.71 -14.07
N HIS A 105 15.68 -6.84 -15.37
CA HIS A 105 16.73 -7.35 -16.25
C HIS A 105 17.16 -6.28 -17.24
N MET A 106 18.45 -6.14 -17.44
CA MET A 106 19.02 -5.27 -18.46
C MET A 106 19.00 -6.00 -19.81
N ILE A 107 18.24 -5.47 -20.79
CA ILE A 107 18.26 -5.95 -22.18
C ILE A 107 19.50 -5.40 -22.87
N HIS A 108 19.75 -4.11 -22.72
CA HIS A 108 20.98 -3.41 -23.11
C HIS A 108 21.09 -2.11 -22.29
N SER A 109 22.17 -1.36 -22.43
CA SER A 109 22.48 -0.19 -21.59
C SER A 109 21.42 0.91 -21.54
N ARG A 110 20.48 0.93 -22.51
CA ARG A 110 19.38 1.90 -22.60
C ARG A 110 17.99 1.29 -22.44
N LYS A 111 17.90 -0.04 -22.17
CA LYS A 111 16.62 -0.72 -22.12
C LYS A 111 16.61 -1.79 -21.03
N LEU A 112 15.58 -1.75 -20.23
CA LEU A 112 15.30 -2.70 -19.14
C LEU A 112 14.01 -3.47 -19.42
N ASN A 113 13.92 -4.69 -18.92
CA ASN A 113 12.66 -5.38 -18.74
C ASN A 113 12.35 -5.43 -17.25
N ILE A 114 11.15 -4.99 -16.86
CA ILE A 114 10.67 -4.94 -15.48
C ILE A 114 9.51 -5.91 -15.34
N LYS A 115 9.69 -6.92 -14.49
CA LYS A 115 8.65 -7.89 -14.14
C LYS A 115 8.28 -7.73 -12.68
N ALA A 116 6.99 -7.71 -12.40
CA ALA A 116 6.50 -7.71 -11.02
C ALA A 116 5.20 -8.49 -10.91
N ILE A 117 4.99 -9.07 -9.73
CA ILE A 117 3.75 -9.74 -9.35
C ILE A 117 3.21 -9.03 -8.12
N VAL A 118 1.98 -8.51 -8.23
CA VAL A 118 1.30 -7.82 -7.15
C VAL A 118 -0.01 -8.53 -6.84
N THR A 119 -0.17 -8.98 -5.60
CA THR A 119 -1.43 -9.59 -5.14
C THR A 119 -2.23 -8.57 -4.36
N PHE A 120 -3.49 -8.40 -4.78
CA PHE A 120 -4.48 -7.55 -4.12
C PHE A 120 -5.45 -8.42 -3.31
N TYR A 121 -5.63 -8.06 -2.04
CA TYR A 121 -6.58 -8.69 -1.13
C TYR A 121 -7.72 -7.73 -0.86
N ALA A 122 -8.90 -8.07 -1.35
CA ALA A 122 -10.13 -7.31 -1.17
C ALA A 122 -11.02 -7.97 -0.12
N VAL A 123 -11.41 -7.22 0.91
CA VAL A 123 -12.38 -7.65 1.91
C VAL A 123 -13.50 -6.62 1.90
N VAL A 124 -14.73 -7.08 1.70
CA VAL A 124 -15.91 -6.22 1.72
C VAL A 124 -16.71 -6.51 2.96
N ASP A 125 -16.93 -5.47 3.74
CA ASP A 125 -17.69 -5.50 4.98
C ASP A 125 -19.07 -4.86 4.80
N GLU A 126 -20.08 -5.43 5.45
CA GLU A 126 -21.41 -4.85 5.56
C GLU A 126 -21.80 -4.63 7.02
N LEU A 127 -22.69 -3.66 7.25
CA LEU A 127 -23.32 -3.45 8.55
C LEU A 127 -24.62 -4.26 8.61
N ALA A 128 -24.56 -5.44 9.23
CA ALA A 128 -25.74 -6.27 9.44
C ALA A 128 -26.49 -5.88 10.72
N VAL A 129 -27.79 -5.75 10.62
CA VAL A 129 -28.69 -5.66 11.76
C VAL A 129 -29.03 -7.09 12.21
N VAL A 130 -28.84 -7.37 13.49
CA VAL A 130 -29.16 -8.67 14.08
C VAL A 130 -30.31 -8.45 15.05
N GLU A 131 -31.44 -9.09 14.80
CA GLU A 131 -32.55 -9.14 15.71
C GLU A 131 -32.43 -10.37 16.61
N LEU A 132 -32.46 -10.15 17.91
CA LEU A 132 -32.37 -11.21 18.91
C LEU A 132 -33.61 -11.19 19.77
N PRO A 133 -34.26 -12.36 20.01
CA PRO A 133 -35.36 -12.45 20.98
C PRO A 133 -34.81 -12.16 22.38
N VAL A 134 -35.44 -11.24 23.11
CA VAL A 134 -35.04 -10.86 24.47
C VAL A 134 -35.99 -11.34 25.55
N SER A 135 -37.22 -11.65 25.18
CA SER A 135 -38.27 -12.20 26.10
C SER A 135 -39.31 -12.97 25.30
N ALA A 136 -40.01 -13.87 25.98
CA ALA A 136 -41.24 -14.48 25.49
C ALA A 136 -42.33 -14.24 26.52
N GLU A 137 -43.52 -13.79 26.08
CA GLU A 137 -44.65 -13.41 26.95
C GLU A 137 -45.73 -14.49 27.00
N ASP A 138 -45.38 -15.74 26.70
CA ASP A 138 -46.35 -16.84 26.74
C ASP A 138 -46.22 -17.62 28.07
N GLN A 139 -47.36 -17.86 28.72
CA GLN A 139 -47.42 -18.56 30.03
C GLN A 139 -47.13 -20.07 29.94
N GLU A 140 -47.15 -20.65 28.74
CA GLU A 140 -46.89 -22.07 28.52
C GLU A 140 -45.44 -22.38 28.12
N VAL A 141 -44.59 -21.33 28.00
CA VAL A 141 -43.22 -21.48 27.52
C VAL A 141 -42.20 -21.28 28.66
N SER A 142 -41.32 -22.27 28.86
CA SER A 142 -40.17 -22.14 29.74
C SER A 142 -39.00 -21.49 29.01
N VAL A 143 -38.56 -20.31 29.48
CA VAL A 143 -37.50 -19.52 28.84
C VAL A 143 -36.20 -19.64 29.61
N LYS A 144 -35.14 -20.06 28.96
CA LYS A 144 -33.77 -19.96 29.46
C LYS A 144 -33.09 -18.75 28.80
N THR A 145 -32.64 -17.79 29.58
CA THR A 145 -31.91 -16.61 29.11
C THR A 145 -30.46 -16.70 29.41
N GLU A 146 -29.61 -16.30 28.44
CA GLU A 146 -28.17 -16.17 28.61
C GLU A 146 -27.75 -14.75 28.26
N LYS A 147 -26.77 -14.20 29.01
CA LYS A 147 -26.19 -12.89 28.70
C LYS A 147 -25.12 -13.06 27.65
N VAL A 148 -25.35 -12.50 26.46
CA VAL A 148 -24.38 -12.49 25.35
C VAL A 148 -23.76 -11.11 25.24
N ARG A 149 -22.44 -11.06 25.16
CA ARG A 149 -21.72 -9.82 24.93
C ARG A 149 -21.49 -9.65 23.42
N LEU A 150 -22.11 -8.67 22.83
CA LEU A 150 -21.99 -8.36 21.41
C LEU A 150 -21.08 -7.13 21.23
N MET A 151 -20.19 -7.21 20.24
CA MET A 151 -19.39 -6.07 19.80
C MET A 151 -20.10 -5.41 18.61
N SER A 152 -20.22 -4.08 18.66
CA SER A 152 -20.72 -3.27 17.55
C SER A 152 -19.66 -2.30 17.06
N LEU A 153 -19.61 -2.07 15.74
CA LEU A 153 -18.78 -1.04 15.17
C LEU A 153 -19.37 0.34 15.49
N ARG A 154 -18.67 1.16 16.28
CA ARG A 154 -19.10 2.52 16.58
C ARG A 154 -18.68 3.52 15.52
N VAL A 155 -17.45 3.43 15.08
CA VAL A 155 -16.86 4.35 14.10
C VAL A 155 -15.89 3.59 13.23
N HIS A 156 -15.99 3.80 11.92
CA HIS A 156 -14.98 3.43 10.94
C HIS A 156 -14.69 4.67 10.09
N LYS A 157 -13.49 5.20 10.20
CA LYS A 157 -13.05 6.40 9.47
C LYS A 157 -11.67 6.15 8.88
N LYS A 158 -11.49 6.55 7.62
CA LYS A 158 -10.16 6.67 6.99
C LYS A 158 -9.78 8.15 7.02
N ASP A 159 -8.59 8.43 7.52
CA ASP A 159 -8.06 9.79 7.57
C ASP A 159 -6.61 9.81 7.10
N THR A 160 -6.14 10.96 6.63
CA THR A 160 -4.77 11.14 6.16
C THR A 160 -4.08 12.14 7.08
N LEU A 161 -3.05 11.69 7.77
CA LEU A 161 -2.17 12.54 8.54
C LEU A 161 -0.98 12.97 7.65
N ARG A 162 -0.81 14.28 7.48
CA ARG A 162 0.36 14.84 6.80
C ARG A 162 1.39 15.26 7.83
N ILE A 163 2.59 14.69 7.73
CA ILE A 163 3.74 15.08 8.53
C ILE A 163 4.69 15.84 7.60
N LYS A 164 5.13 17.02 8.04
CA LYS A 164 6.17 17.79 7.38
C LYS A 164 7.21 18.14 8.44
N ASP A 165 8.44 17.71 8.19
CA ASP A 165 9.56 18.00 9.06
C ASP A 165 10.84 18.16 8.22
N ASP A 166 11.81 18.90 8.75
CA ASP A 166 13.09 19.13 8.10
C ASP A 166 14.16 18.27 8.78
N ILE A 167 14.90 17.49 7.96
CA ILE A 167 15.97 16.64 8.44
C ILE A 167 17.30 17.39 8.25
N THR A 168 17.95 17.73 9.35
CA THR A 168 19.28 18.32 9.32
C THR A 168 20.35 17.24 9.39
N LEU A 169 21.26 17.23 8.43
CA LEU A 169 22.40 16.33 8.45
C LEU A 169 23.40 16.76 9.53
N ALA A 170 24.04 15.78 10.15
CA ALA A 170 25.12 16.06 11.09
C ALA A 170 26.28 16.80 10.39
N SER A 171 26.93 17.72 11.09
CA SER A 171 27.99 18.59 10.54
C SER A 171 29.23 17.84 10.00
N ASN A 172 29.38 16.57 10.38
CA ASN A 172 30.45 15.69 9.87
C ASN A 172 30.05 14.94 8.58
N ARG A 173 28.89 15.24 7.99
CA ARG A 173 28.45 14.69 6.72
C ARG A 173 28.55 15.71 5.61
N PRO A 174 28.88 15.31 4.37
CA PRO A 174 28.88 16.21 3.22
C PRO A 174 27.47 16.73 2.94
N ASN A 175 27.39 17.90 2.32
CA ASN A 175 26.10 18.41 1.83
C ASN A 175 25.54 17.53 0.73
N VAL A 176 24.21 17.45 0.67
CA VAL A 176 23.52 16.65 -0.34
C VAL A 176 23.67 17.31 -1.71
N GLU A 177 24.25 16.59 -2.65
CA GLU A 177 24.28 16.95 -4.08
C GLU A 177 23.09 16.33 -4.81
N ASN A 178 22.98 14.99 -4.77
CA ASN A 178 21.89 14.25 -5.37
C ASN A 178 21.36 13.19 -4.40
N LEU A 179 20.05 13.17 -4.19
CA LEU A 179 19.39 12.10 -3.48
C LEU A 179 19.18 10.91 -4.44
N LEU A 180 19.82 9.78 -4.14
CA LEU A 180 19.78 8.59 -4.97
C LEU A 180 18.69 7.61 -4.54
N TRP A 181 18.46 7.48 -3.19
CA TRP A 181 17.55 6.51 -2.64
C TRP A 181 17.03 6.97 -1.28
N TYR A 182 15.78 6.68 -1.01
CA TYR A 182 15.22 6.93 0.31
C TYR A 182 14.24 5.82 0.71
N MET A 183 14.13 5.61 2.00
CA MET A 183 13.10 4.79 2.63
C MET A 183 12.59 5.53 3.86
N ALA A 184 11.28 5.44 4.09
CA ALA A 184 10.65 5.99 5.29
C ALA A 184 9.67 4.95 5.84
N GLU A 185 9.92 4.51 7.07
CA GLU A 185 9.13 3.46 7.72
C GLU A 185 8.61 3.94 9.07
N PRO A 186 7.30 3.84 9.32
CA PRO A 186 6.76 4.07 10.65
C PRO A 186 7.18 2.93 11.59
N ARG A 187 7.71 3.29 12.77
CA ARG A 187 8.15 2.35 13.80
C ARG A 187 7.53 2.67 15.15
N ASN A 188 7.49 1.69 16.03
CA ASN A 188 7.04 1.84 17.42
C ASN A 188 5.66 2.50 17.53
N LEU A 189 4.72 2.09 16.65
CA LEU A 189 3.37 2.64 16.64
C LEU A 189 2.60 2.21 17.90
N ASP A 190 2.19 3.20 18.70
CA ASP A 190 1.32 3.05 19.86
C ASP A 190 -0.03 3.70 19.56
N LEU A 191 -1.09 2.90 19.59
CA LEU A 191 -2.46 3.32 19.28
C LEU A 191 -3.31 3.27 20.54
N ARG A 192 -3.73 4.44 21.05
CA ARG A 192 -4.56 4.53 22.27
C ARG A 192 -5.90 5.18 21.97
N PRO A 193 -6.99 4.41 22.09
CA PRO A 193 -8.33 4.98 21.99
C PRO A 193 -8.63 5.87 23.22
N GLY A 194 -9.24 7.01 22.99
CA GLY A 194 -9.84 7.88 23.99
C GLY A 194 -11.35 8.00 23.78
N GLU A 195 -12.04 8.86 24.52
CA GLU A 195 -13.48 9.00 24.43
C GLU A 195 -13.97 9.35 23.00
N ASN A 196 -13.37 10.34 22.36
CA ASN A 196 -13.75 10.81 21.02
C ASN A 196 -12.56 10.94 20.06
N LYS A 197 -11.44 10.33 20.38
CA LYS A 197 -10.19 10.44 19.59
C LYS A 197 -9.36 9.17 19.67
N LEU A 198 -8.60 8.93 18.62
CA LEU A 198 -7.50 7.97 18.62
C LEU A 198 -6.19 8.75 18.72
N ARG A 199 -5.40 8.45 19.76
CA ARG A 199 -4.02 8.96 19.84
C ARG A 199 -3.10 7.99 19.13
N VAL A 200 -2.36 8.50 18.17
CA VAL A 200 -1.32 7.75 17.45
C VAL A 200 0.02 8.36 17.84
N LYS A 201 0.95 7.54 18.33
CA LYS A 201 2.32 7.92 18.62
C LYS A 201 3.25 6.92 17.94
N GLY A 202 4.37 7.39 17.42
CA GLY A 202 5.36 6.55 16.76
C GLY A 202 6.55 7.36 16.31
N GLU A 203 7.45 6.70 15.62
CA GLU A 203 8.66 7.27 15.04
C GLU A 203 8.65 7.00 13.54
N LEU A 204 9.16 7.92 12.74
CA LEU A 204 9.40 7.72 11.33
C LEU A 204 10.91 7.51 11.13
N ALA A 205 11.32 6.26 10.87
CA ALA A 205 12.71 5.96 10.53
C ALA A 205 12.95 6.32 9.06
N VAL A 206 13.88 7.23 8.82
CA VAL A 206 14.22 7.69 7.47
C VAL A 206 15.64 7.25 7.13
N PHE A 207 15.80 6.53 6.03
CA PHE A 207 17.09 6.19 5.43
C PHE A 207 17.27 7.00 4.15
N LEU A 208 18.44 7.62 3.98
CA LEU A 208 18.80 8.39 2.81
C LEU A 208 20.17 7.92 2.27
N LEU A 209 20.21 7.63 0.97
CA LEU A 209 21.46 7.46 0.21
C LEU A 209 21.59 8.62 -0.76
N TYR A 210 22.69 9.33 -0.70
CA TYR A 210 22.92 10.51 -1.51
C TYR A 210 24.39 10.65 -1.92
N THR A 211 24.68 11.42 -2.98
CA THR A 211 26.00 11.93 -3.27
C THR A 211 26.19 13.27 -2.58
N GLY A 212 27.38 13.51 -2.08
CA GLY A 212 27.77 14.76 -1.44
C GLY A 212 28.80 15.52 -2.23
N TYR A 213 28.83 16.84 -2.06
CA TYR A 213 29.96 17.66 -2.52
C TYR A 213 31.21 17.33 -1.69
N GLU A 214 32.34 17.19 -2.37
CA GLU A 214 33.67 17.15 -1.75
C GLU A 214 34.07 18.54 -1.22
#